data_e8f23a726529bc37a781742bb6177d99
#
_entry.id   e8f23a726529bc37a781742bb6177d99
#
_cell.length_a   1.000
_cell.length_b   1.000
_cell.length_c   1.000
_cell.angle_alpha   90.00
_cell.angle_beta   90.00
_cell.angle_gamma   90.00
#
_symmetry.space_group_name_H-M   'P 1'
#
loop_
_entity.id
_entity.type
_entity.pdbx_description
1 polymer ?
#
loop_
_entity_poly.entity_id
_entity_poly.type
_entity_poly.pdbx_seq_one_letter_code
_entity_poly.pdbx_strand_id
1 'polypeptide(L)'
;MMDAGRADQAARARALNVWRRMGYRIAPGDSFSYILHLRPAEWPIMAAHTALGTLLAVGLSPGAIAETAGDALLGIALWVLCLNGGTLALNSAYDRDAGDIGYLEAPPPPPRHLAAFALTLMAVGQVGALLLPPLFALDYAACFVLSVLYSVPPLRLKAVAGADWLINMWGFGTLTPLAGWALTGRPLEPWALLVMFAFCPLFAALYPLTQLYQYEEDRCRGDRTLALVLGMRRSLLAALLATLAAFALFFLAAAVGAAGWRWPLLALPLAAWLAVLVPWLRNHETMQPAQHQRGMYAALRAWAVTDLAVLAVFAL
;
A
#
# COMPACT_ATOMS: atom_id res chain seq x y z
N MET A 1 4.78 -26.63 24.64
CA MET A 1 4.53 -25.20 24.86
C MET A 1 4.22 -24.44 23.59
N MET A 2 4.92 -24.64 22.46
CA MET A 2 4.61 -23.98 21.16
C MET A 2 3.24 -24.32 20.58
N ASP A 3 2.72 -25.52 20.79
CA ASP A 3 1.43 -25.94 20.22
C ASP A 3 0.21 -25.33 20.94
N ALA A 4 0.29 -25.13 22.25
CA ALA A 4 -0.77 -24.50 23.03
C ALA A 4 -0.97 -23.00 22.65
N GLY A 5 0.12 -22.28 22.44
CA GLY A 5 0.07 -20.88 22.01
C GLY A 5 -0.53 -20.71 20.60
N ARG A 6 -0.22 -21.63 19.67
CA ARG A 6 -0.81 -21.62 18.32
C ARG A 6 -2.30 -21.94 18.34
N ALA A 7 -2.73 -22.87 19.21
CA ALA A 7 -4.14 -23.23 19.36
C ALA A 7 -4.94 -22.04 19.93
N ASP A 8 -4.41 -21.35 20.91
CA ASP A 8 -5.04 -20.16 21.52
C ASP A 8 -5.15 -19.01 20.51
N GLN A 9 -4.06 -18.72 19.77
CA GLN A 9 -4.06 -17.73 18.69
C GLN A 9 -5.08 -18.04 17.61
N ALA A 10 -5.17 -19.30 17.18
CA ALA A 10 -6.16 -19.74 16.20
C ALA A 10 -7.60 -19.59 16.73
N ALA A 11 -7.84 -19.92 18.00
CA ALA A 11 -9.15 -19.76 18.63
C ALA A 11 -9.55 -18.27 18.71
N ARG A 12 -8.63 -17.38 19.11
CA ARG A 12 -8.84 -15.94 19.14
C ARG A 12 -9.13 -15.39 17.73
N ALA A 13 -8.36 -15.80 16.73
CA ALA A 13 -8.56 -15.37 15.35
C ALA A 13 -9.95 -15.72 14.81
N ARG A 14 -10.45 -16.92 15.15
CA ARG A 14 -11.79 -17.39 14.73
C ARG A 14 -12.92 -16.66 15.44
N ALA A 15 -12.73 -16.27 16.72
CA ALA A 15 -13.75 -15.68 17.57
C ALA A 15 -13.84 -14.14 17.42
N LEU A 16 -12.86 -13.47 16.80
CA LEU A 16 -12.67 -12.02 16.87
C LEU A 16 -13.92 -11.21 16.50
N ASN A 17 -14.59 -11.54 15.40
CA ASN A 17 -15.82 -10.87 14.98
C ASN A 17 -16.77 -11.79 14.19
N VAL A 18 -18.00 -11.31 13.92
CA VAL A 18 -19.04 -12.09 13.22
C VAL A 18 -18.57 -12.53 11.84
N TRP A 19 -17.93 -11.65 11.09
CA TRP A 19 -17.42 -11.93 9.75
C TRP A 19 -16.43 -13.11 9.74
N ARG A 20 -15.47 -13.12 10.67
CA ARG A 20 -14.51 -14.23 10.77
C ARG A 20 -15.17 -15.53 11.20
N ARG A 21 -16.10 -15.47 12.15
CA ARG A 21 -16.88 -16.67 12.56
C ARG A 21 -17.64 -17.25 11.38
N MET A 22 -18.26 -16.42 10.56
CA MET A 22 -18.93 -16.88 9.33
C MET A 22 -17.93 -17.45 8.33
N GLY A 23 -16.80 -16.78 8.09
CA GLY A 23 -15.76 -17.24 7.18
C GLY A 23 -15.25 -18.64 7.55
N TYR A 24 -14.94 -18.90 8.82
CA TYR A 24 -14.52 -20.22 9.29
C TYR A 24 -15.63 -21.28 9.30
N ARG A 25 -16.91 -20.89 9.26
CA ARG A 25 -18.02 -21.84 9.04
C ARG A 25 -18.12 -22.27 7.58
N ILE A 26 -17.87 -21.36 6.64
CA ILE A 26 -17.93 -21.60 5.20
C ILE A 26 -16.67 -22.34 4.73
N ALA A 27 -15.50 -21.92 5.22
CA ALA A 27 -14.20 -22.50 4.88
C ALA A 27 -13.49 -22.99 6.16
N PRO A 28 -13.80 -24.20 6.64
CA PRO A 28 -13.29 -24.73 7.92
C PRO A 28 -11.80 -25.05 7.88
N GLY A 29 -11.22 -25.28 9.05
CA GLY A 29 -9.78 -25.57 9.19
C GLY A 29 -8.92 -24.34 8.89
N ASP A 30 -7.90 -24.55 8.06
CA ASP A 30 -6.98 -23.48 7.65
C ASP A 30 -7.43 -22.74 6.39
N SER A 31 -8.49 -23.20 5.72
CA SER A 31 -8.91 -22.66 4.41
C SER A 31 -9.20 -21.15 4.46
N PHE A 32 -9.93 -20.70 5.48
CA PHE A 32 -10.21 -19.28 5.63
C PHE A 32 -8.99 -18.47 6.08
N SER A 33 -8.00 -19.11 6.72
CA SER A 33 -6.75 -18.46 7.12
C SER A 33 -5.94 -17.97 5.91
N TYR A 34 -5.97 -18.71 4.78
CA TYR A 34 -5.36 -18.24 3.53
C TYR A 34 -5.94 -16.90 3.09
N ILE A 35 -7.27 -16.76 3.12
CA ILE A 35 -7.97 -15.53 2.74
C ILE A 35 -7.63 -14.38 3.70
N LEU A 36 -7.54 -14.65 5.00
CA LEU A 36 -7.19 -13.64 5.99
C LEU A 36 -5.78 -13.07 5.75
N HIS A 37 -4.82 -13.91 5.35
CA HIS A 37 -3.46 -13.46 5.05
C HIS A 37 -3.34 -12.65 3.75
N LEU A 38 -4.38 -12.64 2.86
CA LEU A 38 -4.49 -11.70 1.74
C LEU A 38 -4.87 -10.28 2.20
N ARG A 39 -5.20 -10.10 3.49
CA ARG A 39 -5.59 -8.83 4.15
C ARG A 39 -6.72 -8.08 3.43
N PRO A 40 -7.94 -8.64 3.36
CA PRO A 40 -9.07 -8.04 2.63
C PRO A 40 -9.43 -6.62 3.05
N ALA A 41 -9.09 -6.20 4.27
CA ALA A 41 -9.34 -4.85 4.76
C ALA A 41 -8.52 -3.77 4.01
N GLU A 42 -7.41 -4.15 3.36
CA GLU A 42 -6.58 -3.26 2.55
C GLU A 42 -7.07 -3.12 1.10
N TRP A 43 -7.83 -4.11 0.60
CA TRP A 43 -8.24 -4.16 -0.81
C TRP A 43 -8.94 -2.89 -1.32
N PRO A 44 -9.87 -2.24 -0.58
CA PRO A 44 -10.50 -1.01 -1.05
C PRO A 44 -9.50 0.13 -1.26
N ILE A 45 -8.46 0.23 -0.42
CA ILE A 45 -7.43 1.26 -0.52
C ILE A 45 -6.61 1.04 -1.79
N MET A 46 -6.17 -0.20 -2.01
CA MET A 46 -5.39 -0.57 -3.19
C MET A 46 -6.22 -0.44 -4.48
N ALA A 47 -7.49 -0.84 -4.44
CA ALA A 47 -8.39 -0.68 -5.58
C ALA A 47 -8.60 0.79 -5.92
N ALA A 48 -8.81 1.66 -4.94
CA ALA A 48 -8.97 3.10 -5.16
C ALA A 48 -7.71 3.72 -5.76
N HIS A 49 -6.52 3.37 -5.25
CA HIS A 49 -5.27 3.91 -5.74
C HIS A 49 -4.90 3.39 -7.15
N THR A 50 -5.23 2.13 -7.46
CA THR A 50 -5.11 1.61 -8.84
C THR A 50 -6.11 2.30 -9.77
N ALA A 51 -7.38 2.44 -9.36
CA ALA A 51 -8.42 3.11 -10.13
C ALA A 51 -8.09 4.59 -10.40
N LEU A 52 -7.37 5.25 -9.48
CA LEU A 52 -6.86 6.62 -9.69
C LEU A 52 -6.10 6.72 -11.02
N GLY A 53 -5.16 5.80 -11.28
CA GLY A 53 -4.41 5.79 -12.53
C GLY A 53 -5.29 5.63 -13.77
N THR A 54 -6.30 4.75 -13.72
CA THR A 54 -7.27 4.59 -14.81
C THR A 54 -8.04 5.88 -15.04
N LEU A 55 -8.56 6.50 -13.99
CA LEU A 55 -9.34 7.73 -14.08
C LEU A 55 -8.50 8.92 -14.55
N LEU A 56 -7.23 8.98 -14.19
CA LEU A 56 -6.30 9.98 -14.73
C LEU A 56 -6.10 9.81 -16.23
N ALA A 57 -6.06 8.57 -16.74
CA ALA A 57 -5.89 8.29 -18.15
C ALA A 57 -7.13 8.63 -18.98
N VAL A 58 -8.33 8.31 -18.50
CA VAL A 58 -9.58 8.43 -19.29
C VAL A 58 -10.39 9.68 -18.96
N GLY A 59 -10.10 10.35 -17.84
CA GLY A 59 -10.93 11.41 -17.29
C GLY A 59 -12.18 10.88 -16.60
N LEU A 60 -13.06 11.80 -16.15
CA LEU A 60 -14.31 11.45 -15.45
C LEU A 60 -15.52 11.39 -16.42
N SER A 61 -15.30 11.24 -17.72
CA SER A 61 -16.36 11.06 -18.70
C SER A 61 -17.03 9.69 -18.54
N PRO A 62 -18.36 9.59 -18.35
CA PRO A 62 -19.04 8.31 -18.20
C PRO A 62 -18.83 7.35 -19.39
N GLY A 63 -18.78 7.87 -20.63
CA GLY A 63 -18.52 7.08 -21.83
C GLY A 63 -17.13 6.45 -21.82
N ALA A 64 -16.08 7.25 -21.57
CA ALA A 64 -14.71 6.76 -21.52
C ALA A 64 -14.48 5.76 -20.37
N ILE A 65 -15.14 5.97 -19.23
CA ILE A 65 -15.11 5.01 -18.10
C ILE A 65 -15.78 3.69 -18.52
N ALA A 66 -16.95 3.74 -19.20
CA ALA A 66 -17.67 2.54 -19.61
C ALA A 66 -16.87 1.73 -20.64
N GLU A 67 -16.19 2.38 -21.58
CA GLU A 67 -15.34 1.73 -22.58
C GLU A 67 -14.18 0.96 -21.98
N THR A 68 -13.59 1.44 -20.91
CA THR A 68 -12.43 0.82 -20.24
C THR A 68 -12.80 -0.07 -19.05
N ALA A 69 -14.08 -0.09 -18.65
CA ALA A 69 -14.52 -0.74 -17.41
C ALA A 69 -14.16 -2.23 -17.33
N GLY A 70 -14.23 -2.97 -18.44
CA GLY A 70 -13.91 -4.40 -18.49
C GLY A 70 -12.46 -4.66 -18.08
N ASP A 71 -11.52 -4.04 -18.78
CA ASP A 71 -10.08 -4.19 -18.51
C ASP A 71 -9.70 -3.60 -17.15
N ALA A 72 -10.30 -2.47 -16.77
CA ALA A 72 -10.08 -1.85 -15.47
C ALA A 72 -10.52 -2.76 -14.32
N LEU A 73 -11.73 -3.33 -14.38
CA LEU A 73 -12.23 -4.23 -13.32
C LEU A 73 -11.38 -5.50 -13.23
N LEU A 74 -11.06 -6.12 -14.38
CA LEU A 74 -10.19 -7.29 -14.39
C LEU A 74 -8.80 -6.96 -13.85
N GLY A 75 -8.18 -5.90 -14.36
CA GLY A 75 -6.83 -5.51 -13.95
C GLY A 75 -6.73 -5.13 -12.48
N ILE A 76 -7.71 -4.35 -11.96
CA ILE A 76 -7.79 -4.01 -10.54
C ILE A 76 -7.96 -5.28 -9.70
N ALA A 77 -8.81 -6.22 -10.13
CA ALA A 77 -8.97 -7.49 -9.41
C ALA A 77 -7.65 -8.30 -9.39
N LEU A 78 -6.95 -8.41 -10.53
CA LEU A 78 -5.65 -9.09 -10.59
C LEU A 78 -4.59 -8.38 -9.71
N TRP A 79 -4.54 -7.05 -9.76
CA TRP A 79 -3.59 -6.26 -8.98
C TRP A 79 -3.84 -6.38 -7.48
N VAL A 80 -5.10 -6.23 -7.05
CA VAL A 80 -5.47 -6.19 -5.63
C VAL A 80 -5.50 -7.58 -5.01
N LEU A 81 -6.17 -8.54 -5.68
CA LEU A 81 -6.37 -9.87 -5.09
C LEU A 81 -5.16 -10.76 -5.30
N CYS A 82 -4.63 -10.80 -6.54
CA CYS A 82 -3.57 -11.73 -6.88
C CYS A 82 -2.19 -11.18 -6.51
N LEU A 83 -1.85 -9.96 -6.93
CA LEU A 83 -0.53 -9.40 -6.69
C LEU A 83 -0.40 -8.88 -5.25
N ASN A 84 -1.19 -7.88 -4.86
CA ASN A 84 -1.09 -7.29 -3.53
C ASN A 84 -1.43 -8.30 -2.43
N GLY A 85 -2.57 -8.99 -2.54
CA GLY A 85 -2.94 -10.05 -1.60
C GLY A 85 -1.89 -11.16 -1.53
N GLY A 86 -1.38 -11.63 -2.67
CA GLY A 86 -0.28 -12.60 -2.74
C GLY A 86 1.00 -12.09 -2.07
N THR A 87 1.39 -10.83 -2.30
CA THR A 87 2.54 -10.18 -1.64
C THR A 87 2.40 -10.19 -0.12
N LEU A 88 1.23 -9.83 0.39
CA LEU A 88 0.95 -9.78 1.83
C LEU A 88 0.93 -11.18 2.46
N ALA A 89 0.35 -12.16 1.77
CA ALA A 89 0.37 -13.56 2.20
C ALA A 89 1.79 -14.15 2.16
N LEU A 90 2.57 -13.84 1.13
CA LEU A 90 3.97 -14.25 1.03
C LEU A 90 4.79 -13.66 2.17
N ASN A 91 4.57 -12.39 2.48
CA ASN A 91 5.19 -11.71 3.60
C ASN A 91 4.86 -12.43 4.93
N SER A 92 3.58 -12.67 5.20
CA SER A 92 3.14 -13.37 6.41
C SER A 92 3.69 -14.79 6.54
N ALA A 93 3.91 -15.49 5.41
CA ALA A 93 4.48 -16.85 5.42
C ALA A 93 5.91 -16.90 5.96
N TYR A 94 6.70 -15.85 5.75
CA TYR A 94 8.09 -15.77 6.18
C TYR A 94 8.31 -14.99 7.47
N ASP A 95 7.40 -14.09 7.87
CA ASP A 95 7.56 -13.26 9.07
C ASP A 95 7.25 -13.98 10.36
N ARG A 96 6.28 -14.90 10.32
CA ARG A 96 5.80 -15.63 11.51
C ARG A 96 5.38 -14.68 12.64
N ASP A 97 4.77 -13.55 12.28
CA ASP A 97 4.30 -12.56 13.23
C ASP A 97 3.34 -13.18 14.26
N ALA A 98 3.57 -12.89 15.54
CA ALA A 98 2.70 -13.34 16.63
C ALA A 98 1.67 -12.27 17.03
N GLY A 99 1.95 -11.00 16.76
CA GLY A 99 1.10 -9.85 17.05
C GLY A 99 0.22 -9.43 15.88
N ASP A 100 -0.51 -8.34 16.05
CA ASP A 100 -1.30 -7.72 14.98
C ASP A 100 -0.38 -7.25 13.86
N ILE A 101 -0.78 -7.49 12.62
CA ILE A 101 -0.07 -7.06 11.41
C ILE A 101 -0.95 -6.10 10.62
N GLY A 102 -0.37 -5.27 9.76
CA GLY A 102 -1.12 -4.25 9.03
C GLY A 102 -2.43 -4.78 8.43
N TYR A 103 -3.54 -4.16 8.78
CA TYR A 103 -4.91 -4.52 8.38
C TYR A 103 -5.40 -5.93 8.79
N LEU A 104 -4.68 -6.64 9.66
CA LEU A 104 -5.09 -7.95 10.17
C LEU A 104 -4.83 -8.05 11.68
N GLU A 105 -5.87 -7.80 12.47
CA GLU A 105 -5.86 -7.99 13.93
C GLU A 105 -5.92 -9.49 14.26
N ALA A 106 -5.25 -9.91 15.33
CA ALA A 106 -5.17 -11.29 15.76
C ALA A 106 -5.03 -12.27 14.56
N PRO A 107 -3.91 -12.21 13.82
CA PRO A 107 -3.71 -13.07 12.65
C PRO A 107 -3.76 -14.55 13.09
N PRO A 108 -4.40 -15.44 12.31
CA PRO A 108 -4.24 -16.86 12.56
C PRO A 108 -2.80 -17.28 12.27
N PRO A 109 -2.33 -18.40 12.83
CA PRO A 109 -1.04 -18.95 12.44
C PRO A 109 -0.98 -19.14 10.92
N PRO A 110 0.12 -18.76 10.25
CA PRO A 110 0.25 -18.95 8.80
C PRO A 110 0.07 -20.42 8.43
N PRO A 111 -0.84 -20.74 7.49
CA PRO A 111 -1.02 -22.11 6.99
C PRO A 111 0.29 -22.68 6.41
N ARG A 112 0.46 -24.00 6.51
CA ARG A 112 1.71 -24.68 6.09
C ARG A 112 2.17 -24.33 4.66
N HIS A 113 1.24 -24.18 3.73
CA HIS A 113 1.52 -23.94 2.31
C HIS A 113 1.25 -22.50 1.88
N LEU A 114 1.21 -21.54 2.83
CA LEU A 114 0.87 -20.14 2.53
C LEU A 114 1.82 -19.50 1.49
N ALA A 115 3.12 -19.78 1.55
CA ALA A 115 4.07 -19.27 0.56
C ALA A 115 3.80 -19.82 -0.85
N ALA A 116 3.54 -21.12 -0.97
CA ALA A 116 3.22 -21.73 -2.26
C ALA A 116 1.89 -21.19 -2.81
N PHE A 117 0.88 -21.05 -1.96
CA PHE A 117 -0.40 -20.45 -2.32
C PHE A 117 -0.22 -19.01 -2.84
N ALA A 118 0.54 -18.19 -2.13
CA ALA A 118 0.80 -16.80 -2.50
C ALA A 118 1.52 -16.70 -3.87
N LEU A 119 2.58 -17.49 -4.07
CA LEU A 119 3.31 -17.51 -5.35
C LEU A 119 2.43 -18.02 -6.49
N THR A 120 1.62 -19.05 -6.26
CA THR A 120 0.69 -19.56 -7.27
C THR A 120 -0.37 -18.51 -7.63
N LEU A 121 -0.93 -17.81 -6.64
CA LEU A 121 -1.92 -16.77 -6.85
C LEU A 121 -1.32 -15.61 -7.68
N MET A 122 -0.11 -15.16 -7.35
CA MET A 122 0.60 -14.13 -8.10
C MET A 122 0.93 -14.57 -9.52
N ALA A 123 1.34 -15.84 -9.71
CA ALA A 123 1.62 -16.39 -11.04
C ALA A 123 0.36 -16.51 -11.90
N VAL A 124 -0.76 -16.94 -11.32
CA VAL A 124 -2.07 -16.95 -12.00
C VAL A 124 -2.48 -15.53 -12.39
N GLY A 125 -2.28 -14.57 -11.48
CA GLY A 125 -2.52 -13.16 -11.78
C GLY A 125 -1.63 -12.64 -12.92
N GLN A 126 -0.36 -13.05 -12.98
CA GLN A 126 0.55 -12.71 -14.09
C GLN A 126 0.05 -13.28 -15.43
N VAL A 127 -0.41 -14.51 -15.43
CA VAL A 127 -0.99 -15.11 -16.65
C VAL A 127 -2.24 -14.33 -17.09
N GLY A 128 -3.11 -13.96 -16.13
CA GLY A 128 -4.25 -13.09 -16.42
C GLY A 128 -3.85 -11.71 -16.95
N ALA A 129 -2.76 -11.14 -16.41
CA ALA A 129 -2.24 -9.83 -16.85
C ALA A 129 -1.76 -9.83 -18.32
N LEU A 130 -1.38 -10.99 -18.88
CA LEU A 130 -1.00 -11.11 -20.29
C LEU A 130 -2.19 -10.93 -21.25
N LEU A 131 -3.42 -10.97 -20.76
CA LEU A 131 -4.64 -10.67 -21.52
C LEU A 131 -4.96 -9.18 -21.58
N LEU A 132 -4.22 -8.35 -20.83
CA LEU A 132 -4.37 -6.91 -20.70
C LEU A 132 -3.24 -6.17 -21.46
N PRO A 133 -3.29 -4.84 -21.57
CA PRO A 133 -2.25 -4.10 -22.26
C PRO A 133 -0.84 -4.44 -21.78
N PRO A 134 0.17 -4.51 -22.68
CA PRO A 134 1.52 -5.00 -22.34
C PRO A 134 2.21 -4.25 -21.21
N LEU A 135 1.98 -2.94 -21.07
CA LEU A 135 2.55 -2.14 -19.98
C LEU A 135 2.03 -2.60 -18.62
N PHE A 136 0.74 -2.97 -18.52
CA PHE A 136 0.18 -3.54 -17.28
C PHE A 136 0.83 -4.88 -16.94
N ALA A 137 1.00 -5.76 -17.94
CA ALA A 137 1.64 -7.06 -17.72
C ALA A 137 3.10 -6.94 -17.27
N LEU A 138 3.85 -5.97 -17.82
CA LEU A 138 5.22 -5.65 -17.42
C LEU A 138 5.30 -5.07 -16.01
N ASP A 139 4.40 -4.15 -15.68
CA ASP A 139 4.33 -3.55 -14.34
C ASP A 139 3.96 -4.60 -13.27
N TYR A 140 2.99 -5.46 -13.59
CA TYR A 140 2.64 -6.60 -12.75
C TYR A 140 3.85 -7.52 -12.51
N ALA A 141 4.59 -7.88 -13.58
CA ALA A 141 5.79 -8.71 -13.48
C ALA A 141 6.87 -8.06 -12.63
N ALA A 142 7.11 -6.75 -12.80
CA ALA A 142 8.07 -6.00 -11.99
C ALA A 142 7.70 -6.04 -10.51
N CYS A 143 6.44 -5.77 -10.16
CA CYS A 143 5.96 -5.82 -8.79
C CYS A 143 5.96 -7.24 -8.22
N PHE A 144 5.67 -8.27 -9.03
CA PHE A 144 5.81 -9.66 -8.62
C PHE A 144 7.25 -10.00 -8.23
N VAL A 145 8.22 -9.64 -9.08
CA VAL A 145 9.64 -9.84 -8.78
C VAL A 145 10.05 -9.09 -7.51
N LEU A 146 9.67 -7.81 -7.38
CA LEU A 146 9.95 -7.02 -6.18
C LEU A 146 9.35 -7.67 -4.92
N SER A 147 8.14 -8.23 -4.98
CA SER A 147 7.48 -8.92 -3.87
C SER A 147 8.25 -10.17 -3.43
N VAL A 148 8.78 -10.94 -4.39
CA VAL A 148 9.63 -12.10 -4.11
C VAL A 148 10.94 -11.67 -3.46
N LEU A 149 11.63 -10.70 -4.04
CA LEU A 149 12.90 -10.16 -3.50
C LEU A 149 12.74 -9.57 -2.11
N TYR A 150 11.58 -8.94 -1.86
CA TYR A 150 11.23 -8.34 -0.57
C TYR A 150 11.07 -9.38 0.53
N SER A 151 10.35 -10.48 0.25
CA SER A 151 9.89 -11.41 1.29
C SER A 151 10.72 -12.70 1.39
N VAL A 152 11.26 -13.22 0.26
CA VAL A 152 11.82 -14.58 0.19
C VAL A 152 13.32 -14.60 0.50
N PRO A 153 13.79 -15.54 1.40
CA PRO A 153 15.21 -15.80 1.59
C PRO A 153 15.90 -16.33 0.30
N PRO A 154 17.18 -16.08 0.09
CA PRO A 154 18.13 -15.47 1.02
C PRO A 154 18.12 -13.93 1.02
N LEU A 155 17.53 -13.27 0.01
CA LEU A 155 17.61 -11.82 -0.13
C LEU A 155 16.77 -11.10 0.94
N ARG A 156 15.50 -11.45 1.09
CA ARG A 156 14.59 -10.90 2.10
C ARG A 156 14.85 -9.40 2.37
N LEU A 157 14.75 -8.58 1.30
CA LEU A 157 15.16 -7.17 1.31
C LEU A 157 14.40 -6.31 2.33
N LYS A 158 13.26 -6.79 2.82
CA LYS A 158 12.55 -6.14 3.93
C LYS A 158 13.34 -6.09 5.24
N ALA A 159 14.32 -6.98 5.42
CA ALA A 159 15.20 -6.99 6.57
C ALA A 159 16.43 -6.06 6.40
N VAL A 160 16.57 -5.42 5.25
CA VAL A 160 17.63 -4.49 4.91
C VAL A 160 17.08 -3.06 4.99
N ALA A 161 17.49 -2.32 6.02
CA ALA A 161 17.04 -0.95 6.24
C ALA A 161 17.33 -0.08 5.01
N GLY A 162 16.31 0.58 4.49
CA GLY A 162 16.36 1.39 3.27
C GLY A 162 15.92 0.63 2.02
N ALA A 163 16.23 -0.66 1.86
CA ALA A 163 15.73 -1.47 0.75
C ALA A 163 14.23 -1.74 0.89
N ASP A 164 13.77 -2.01 2.12
CA ASP A 164 12.35 -2.10 2.48
C ASP A 164 11.60 -0.85 2.07
N TRP A 165 12.15 0.31 2.41
CA TRP A 165 11.58 1.62 2.08
C TRP A 165 11.50 1.86 0.57
N LEU A 166 12.63 1.64 -0.13
CA LEU A 166 12.72 1.81 -1.58
C LEU A 166 11.70 0.95 -2.33
N ILE A 167 11.58 -0.34 -1.98
CA ILE A 167 10.64 -1.25 -2.66
C ILE A 167 9.21 -0.79 -2.45
N ASN A 168 8.85 -0.43 -1.21
CA ASN A 168 7.48 -0.02 -0.90
C ASN A 168 7.12 1.32 -1.55
N MET A 169 8.00 2.33 -1.55
CA MET A 169 7.70 3.62 -2.15
C MET A 169 7.54 3.53 -3.67
N TRP A 170 8.27 2.64 -4.35
CA TRP A 170 8.07 2.38 -5.77
C TRP A 170 6.81 1.55 -6.01
N GLY A 171 6.65 0.41 -5.33
CA GLY A 171 5.53 -0.50 -5.54
C GLY A 171 4.18 0.15 -5.26
N PHE A 172 4.00 0.65 -4.06
CA PHE A 172 2.74 1.28 -3.65
C PHE A 172 2.58 2.70 -4.17
N GLY A 173 3.67 3.49 -4.20
CA GLY A 173 3.60 4.89 -4.62
C GLY A 173 3.45 5.03 -6.14
N THR A 174 4.41 4.55 -6.91
CA THR A 174 4.47 4.80 -8.36
C THR A 174 3.80 3.72 -9.19
N LEU A 175 4.15 2.45 -8.95
CA LEU A 175 3.74 1.34 -9.81
C LEU A 175 2.24 1.02 -9.68
N THR A 176 1.62 1.23 -8.52
CA THR A 176 0.19 1.00 -8.35
C THR A 176 -0.69 1.94 -9.21
N PRO A 177 -0.54 3.28 -9.20
CA PRO A 177 -1.29 4.12 -10.11
C PRO A 177 -0.84 3.96 -11.58
N LEU A 178 0.43 3.61 -11.85
CA LEU A 178 0.89 3.28 -13.19
C LEU A 178 0.16 2.06 -13.75
N ALA A 179 -0.03 1.02 -12.94
CA ALA A 179 -0.83 -0.14 -13.33
C ALA A 179 -2.25 0.27 -13.78
N GLY A 180 -2.90 1.14 -12.99
CA GLY A 180 -4.21 1.67 -13.35
C GLY A 180 -4.24 2.42 -14.68
N TRP A 181 -3.26 3.26 -14.94
CA TRP A 181 -3.12 3.95 -16.24
C TRP A 181 -2.89 2.94 -17.36
N ALA A 182 -2.00 1.99 -17.14
CA ALA A 182 -1.62 0.99 -18.15
C ALA A 182 -2.80 0.14 -18.63
N LEU A 183 -3.81 -0.08 -17.79
CA LEU A 183 -5.05 -0.80 -18.16
C LEU A 183 -5.81 -0.15 -19.31
N THR A 184 -5.61 1.14 -19.53
CA THR A 184 -6.31 1.87 -20.60
C THR A 184 -5.65 1.73 -21.97
N GLY A 185 -4.43 1.20 -22.04
CA GLY A 185 -3.62 1.16 -23.26
C GLY A 185 -3.21 2.52 -23.81
N ARG A 186 -3.53 3.62 -23.11
CA ARG A 186 -3.19 4.98 -23.55
C ARG A 186 -1.69 5.27 -23.35
N PRO A 187 -1.08 6.07 -24.25
CA PRO A 187 0.31 6.50 -24.08
C PRO A 187 0.47 7.30 -22.78
N LEU A 188 1.63 7.17 -22.15
CA LEU A 188 1.97 7.93 -20.94
C LEU A 188 2.32 9.37 -21.31
N GLU A 189 1.52 10.30 -20.83
CA GLU A 189 1.77 11.72 -20.96
C GLU A 189 2.84 12.19 -19.96
N PRO A 190 3.69 13.19 -20.29
CA PRO A 190 4.73 13.67 -19.38
C PRO A 190 4.22 14.13 -18.01
N TRP A 191 3.07 14.80 -17.97
CA TRP A 191 2.43 15.20 -16.71
C TRP A 191 1.96 14.00 -15.89
N ALA A 192 1.46 12.96 -16.54
CA ALA A 192 1.00 11.75 -15.86
C ALA A 192 2.18 10.99 -15.22
N LEU A 193 3.31 10.91 -15.91
CA LEU A 193 4.54 10.38 -15.34
C LEU A 193 4.97 11.16 -14.08
N LEU A 194 4.91 12.49 -14.13
CA LEU A 194 5.24 13.32 -12.97
C LEU A 194 4.27 13.08 -11.81
N VAL A 195 2.97 12.91 -12.07
CA VAL A 195 1.97 12.57 -11.04
C VAL A 195 2.31 11.22 -10.41
N MET A 196 2.60 10.19 -11.21
CA MET A 196 2.95 8.86 -10.70
C MET A 196 4.25 8.89 -9.91
N PHE A 197 5.27 9.60 -10.39
CA PHE A 197 6.51 9.80 -9.65
C PHE A 197 6.32 10.62 -8.36
N ALA A 198 5.33 11.52 -8.30
CA ALA A 198 5.03 12.27 -7.08
C ALA A 198 4.50 11.37 -5.95
N PHE A 199 3.79 10.31 -6.26
CA PHE A 199 3.35 9.33 -5.26
C PHE A 199 4.51 8.53 -4.65
N CYS A 200 5.65 8.40 -5.33
CA CYS A 200 6.84 7.75 -4.78
C CYS A 200 7.32 8.43 -3.49
N PRO A 201 7.73 9.72 -3.48
CA PRO A 201 8.10 10.39 -2.25
C PRO A 201 6.91 10.56 -1.29
N LEU A 202 5.67 10.60 -1.77
CA LEU A 202 4.52 10.64 -0.87
C LEU A 202 4.39 9.33 -0.06
N PHE A 203 4.62 8.17 -0.69
CA PHE A 203 4.68 6.90 0.04
C PHE A 203 5.93 6.81 0.92
N ALA A 204 7.05 7.36 0.45
CA ALA A 204 8.26 7.48 1.26
C ALA A 204 8.03 8.31 2.54
N ALA A 205 7.10 9.27 2.51
CA ALA A 205 6.67 10.01 3.69
C ALA A 205 5.79 9.15 4.61
N LEU A 206 4.85 8.40 4.05
CA LEU A 206 3.89 7.60 4.82
C LEU A 206 4.55 6.39 5.51
N TYR A 207 5.48 5.72 4.84
CA TYR A 207 6.05 4.45 5.30
C TYR A 207 6.67 4.50 6.70
N PRO A 208 7.58 5.44 7.05
CA PRO A 208 8.12 5.52 8.40
C PRO A 208 7.05 5.84 9.43
N LEU A 209 5.97 6.56 9.07
CA LEU A 209 4.89 6.91 10.00
C LEU A 209 4.12 5.66 10.47
N THR A 210 4.06 4.61 9.63
CA THR A 210 3.44 3.32 10.00
C THR A 210 4.25 2.57 11.05
N GLN A 211 5.52 2.88 11.23
CA GLN A 211 6.43 2.24 12.20
C GLN A 211 6.49 3.03 13.53
N LEU A 212 6.16 4.33 13.52
CA LEU A 212 6.35 5.17 14.71
C LEU A 212 5.47 4.81 15.90
N TYR A 213 4.26 4.29 15.69
CA TYR A 213 3.41 3.90 16.81
C TYR A 213 3.79 2.55 17.42
N GLN A 214 4.56 1.72 16.70
CA GLN A 214 5.12 0.44 17.17
C GLN A 214 6.58 0.57 17.60
N TYR A 215 7.14 1.79 17.64
CA TYR A 215 8.56 2.07 17.84
C TYR A 215 9.15 1.36 19.07
N GLU A 216 8.48 1.43 20.23
CA GLU A 216 8.95 0.80 21.46
C GLU A 216 8.80 -0.73 21.40
N GLU A 217 7.75 -1.24 20.77
CA GLU A 217 7.52 -2.66 20.58
C GLU A 217 8.59 -3.27 19.66
N ASP A 218 8.85 -2.63 18.54
CA ASP A 218 9.90 -3.03 17.58
C ASP A 218 11.28 -3.00 18.25
N ARG A 219 11.56 -1.98 19.07
CA ARG A 219 12.79 -1.87 19.82
C ARG A 219 12.95 -3.03 20.82
N CYS A 220 11.91 -3.38 21.55
CA CYS A 220 11.92 -4.49 22.50
C CYS A 220 12.11 -5.85 21.82
N ARG A 221 11.61 -6.02 20.58
CA ARG A 221 11.80 -7.23 19.76
C ARG A 221 13.18 -7.32 19.13
N GLY A 222 13.95 -6.22 19.12
CA GLY A 222 15.26 -6.16 18.48
C GLY A 222 15.17 -6.03 16.96
N ASP A 223 14.04 -5.54 16.43
CA ASP A 223 13.85 -5.28 15.01
C ASP A 223 14.77 -4.14 14.53
N ARG A 224 15.04 -4.09 13.23
CA ARG A 224 15.84 -3.03 12.58
C ARG A 224 15.03 -2.26 11.58
N THR A 225 13.88 -1.72 12.02
CA THR A 225 13.01 -0.92 11.15
C THR A 225 13.67 0.42 10.78
N LEU A 226 13.24 1.03 9.67
CA LEU A 226 13.75 2.33 9.25
C LEU A 226 13.56 3.39 10.34
N ALA A 227 12.42 3.40 11.01
CA ALA A 227 12.13 4.34 12.09
C ALA A 227 13.09 4.16 13.28
N LEU A 228 13.49 2.92 13.63
CA LEU A 228 14.47 2.65 14.68
C LEU A 228 15.88 3.10 14.29
N VAL A 229 16.27 2.90 13.04
CA VAL A 229 17.60 3.31 12.53
C VAL A 229 17.74 4.83 12.48
N LEU A 230 16.71 5.53 12.01
CA LEU A 230 16.72 7.00 11.90
C LEU A 230 16.43 7.70 13.24
N GLY A 231 15.67 7.06 14.11
CA GLY A 231 15.04 7.67 15.27
C GLY A 231 13.80 8.48 14.89
N MET A 232 12.92 8.70 15.86
CA MET A 232 11.58 9.27 15.65
C MET A 232 11.63 10.66 14.99
N ARG A 233 12.48 11.57 15.50
CA ARG A 233 12.59 12.93 14.95
C ARG A 233 13.05 12.95 13.50
N ARG A 234 14.07 12.15 13.14
CA ARG A 234 14.58 12.11 11.76
C ARG A 234 13.60 11.44 10.82
N SER A 235 12.85 10.44 11.28
CA SER A 235 11.77 9.81 10.50
C SER A 235 10.67 10.82 10.15
N LEU A 236 10.26 11.67 11.10
CA LEU A 236 9.29 12.74 10.86
C LEU A 236 9.83 13.84 9.95
N LEU A 237 11.11 14.21 10.08
CA LEU A 237 11.77 15.16 9.15
C LEU A 237 11.86 14.58 7.74
N ALA A 238 12.24 13.31 7.60
CA ALA A 238 12.26 12.63 6.31
C ALA A 238 10.86 12.59 5.67
N ALA A 239 9.81 12.28 6.46
CA ALA A 239 8.43 12.32 6.01
C ALA A 239 8.01 13.72 5.55
N LEU A 240 8.37 14.77 6.28
CA LEU A 240 8.07 16.15 5.90
C LEU A 240 8.77 16.54 4.59
N LEU A 241 10.06 16.24 4.45
CA LEU A 241 10.84 16.56 3.24
C LEU A 241 10.32 15.77 2.03
N ALA A 242 9.99 14.49 2.21
CA ALA A 242 9.41 13.65 1.18
C ALA A 242 8.02 14.16 0.74
N THR A 243 7.19 14.62 1.68
CA THR A 243 5.91 15.28 1.37
C THR A 243 6.13 16.52 0.53
N LEU A 244 7.05 17.41 0.91
CA LEU A 244 7.33 18.63 0.14
C LEU A 244 7.84 18.29 -1.27
N ALA A 245 8.71 17.27 -1.41
CA ALA A 245 9.18 16.80 -2.72
C ALA A 245 8.02 16.24 -3.57
N ALA A 246 7.11 15.47 -2.97
CA ALA A 246 5.91 14.95 -3.66
C ALA A 246 5.05 16.09 -4.21
N PHE A 247 4.76 17.10 -3.38
CA PHE A 247 3.94 18.23 -3.81
C PHE A 247 4.64 19.13 -4.81
N ALA A 248 5.97 19.28 -4.74
CA ALA A 248 6.73 19.96 -5.80
C ALA A 248 6.56 19.26 -7.16
N LEU A 249 6.57 17.92 -7.20
CA LEU A 249 6.29 17.14 -8.41
C LEU A 249 4.84 17.25 -8.86
N PHE A 250 3.85 17.24 -7.96
CA PHE A 250 2.44 17.48 -8.33
C PHE A 250 2.23 18.86 -8.93
N PHE A 251 2.83 19.90 -8.37
CA PHE A 251 2.75 21.27 -8.94
C PHE A 251 3.47 21.34 -10.29
N LEU A 252 4.62 20.69 -10.44
CA LEU A 252 5.31 20.59 -11.72
C LEU A 252 4.46 19.85 -12.75
N ALA A 253 3.82 18.75 -12.38
CA ALA A 253 2.87 18.03 -13.23
C ALA A 253 1.72 18.94 -13.67
N ALA A 254 1.16 19.73 -12.78
CA ALA A 254 0.09 20.68 -13.09
C ALA A 254 0.55 21.78 -14.08
N ALA A 255 1.79 22.23 -13.97
CA ALA A 255 2.38 23.19 -14.92
C ALA A 255 2.60 22.56 -16.31
N VAL A 256 3.12 21.32 -16.36
CA VAL A 256 3.36 20.58 -17.62
C VAL A 256 2.06 20.15 -18.29
N GLY A 257 1.09 19.68 -17.51
CA GLY A 257 -0.21 19.20 -17.97
C GLY A 257 -1.23 20.30 -18.27
N ALA A 258 -0.85 21.56 -18.15
CA ALA A 258 -1.74 22.70 -18.37
C ALA A 258 -3.05 22.59 -17.55
N ALA A 259 -2.96 22.25 -16.27
CA ALA A 259 -4.12 22.03 -15.39
C ALA A 259 -5.05 23.26 -15.22
N GLY A 260 -4.73 24.35 -15.89
CA GLY A 260 -5.53 25.57 -15.92
C GLY A 260 -5.63 26.21 -14.52
N TRP A 261 -6.83 26.68 -14.19
CA TRP A 261 -7.10 27.32 -12.90
C TRP A 261 -7.22 26.33 -11.72
N ARG A 262 -7.19 25.01 -11.97
CA ARG A 262 -7.43 23.97 -10.94
C ARG A 262 -6.20 23.63 -10.10
N TRP A 263 -5.00 23.95 -10.55
CA TRP A 263 -3.75 23.63 -9.82
C TRP A 263 -3.72 24.08 -8.35
N PRO A 264 -4.40 25.18 -7.90
CA PRO A 264 -4.40 25.57 -6.49
C PRO A 264 -5.08 24.56 -5.57
N LEU A 265 -5.94 23.66 -6.13
CA LEU A 265 -6.57 22.58 -5.34
C LEU A 265 -5.54 21.65 -4.70
N LEU A 266 -4.33 21.53 -5.26
CA LEU A 266 -3.23 20.78 -4.68
C LEU A 266 -2.72 21.36 -3.34
N ALA A 267 -3.01 22.62 -3.06
CA ALA A 267 -2.65 23.25 -1.77
C ALA A 267 -3.47 22.64 -0.60
N LEU A 268 -4.67 22.15 -0.85
CA LEU A 268 -5.52 21.53 0.18
C LEU A 268 -4.88 20.27 0.79
N PRO A 269 -4.51 19.23 0.00
CA PRO A 269 -3.82 18.08 0.56
C PRO A 269 -2.45 18.43 1.13
N LEU A 270 -1.69 19.34 0.54
CA LEU A 270 -0.44 19.80 1.14
C LEU A 270 -0.68 20.36 2.54
N ALA A 271 -1.67 21.24 2.69
CA ALA A 271 -2.03 21.79 4.00
C ALA A 271 -2.48 20.69 4.98
N ALA A 272 -3.23 19.67 4.51
CA ALA A 272 -3.62 18.53 5.33
C ALA A 272 -2.41 17.72 5.82
N TRP A 273 -1.44 17.44 4.95
CA TRP A 273 -0.20 16.78 5.33
C TRP A 273 0.63 17.59 6.34
N LEU A 274 0.78 18.90 6.10
CA LEU A 274 1.50 19.80 7.02
C LEU A 274 0.79 19.90 8.37
N ALA A 275 -0.54 19.94 8.40
CA ALA A 275 -1.33 19.94 9.63
C ALA A 275 -1.15 18.67 10.47
N VAL A 276 -0.79 17.54 9.85
CA VAL A 276 -0.44 16.30 10.54
C VAL A 276 1.03 16.30 10.96
N LEU A 277 1.94 16.53 10.03
CA LEU A 277 3.37 16.28 10.25
C LEU A 277 4.01 17.35 11.14
N VAL A 278 3.64 18.63 11.01
CA VAL A 278 4.29 19.70 11.76
C VAL A 278 4.00 19.63 13.26
N PRO A 279 2.74 19.44 13.74
CA PRO A 279 2.48 19.22 15.16
C PRO A 279 3.10 17.92 15.67
N TRP A 280 3.09 16.85 14.86
CA TRP A 280 3.70 15.57 15.24
C TRP A 280 5.22 15.72 15.45
N LEU A 281 5.91 16.40 14.52
CA LEU A 281 7.34 16.68 14.64
C LEU A 281 7.67 17.55 15.87
N ARG A 282 6.80 18.50 16.23
CA ARG A 282 7.01 19.40 17.38
C ARG A 282 6.80 18.70 18.72
N ASN A 283 5.86 17.75 18.78
CA ASN A 283 5.40 17.18 20.04
C ASN A 283 5.79 15.70 20.23
N HIS A 284 6.53 15.09 19.30
CA HIS A 284 6.79 13.65 19.26
C HIS A 284 7.38 13.08 20.57
N GLU A 285 8.18 13.84 21.30
CA GLU A 285 8.81 13.40 22.56
C GLU A 285 7.80 13.23 23.72
N THR A 286 6.68 13.95 23.67
CA THR A 286 5.64 13.93 24.71
C THR A 286 4.41 13.10 24.32
N MET A 287 4.36 12.61 23.09
CA MET A 287 3.23 11.84 22.59
C MET A 287 3.23 10.40 23.08
N GLN A 288 2.05 9.89 23.41
CA GLN A 288 1.83 8.49 23.75
C GLN A 288 1.69 7.64 22.47
N PRO A 289 1.93 6.31 22.50
CA PRO A 289 1.78 5.43 21.32
C PRO A 289 0.44 5.57 20.60
N ALA A 290 -0.67 5.70 21.33
CA ALA A 290 -1.99 5.94 20.76
C ALA A 290 -2.13 7.29 20.03
N GLN A 291 -1.31 8.28 20.35
CA GLN A 291 -1.27 9.57 19.65
C GLN A 291 -0.47 9.44 18.34
N HIS A 292 0.65 8.68 18.36
CA HIS A 292 1.39 8.34 17.14
C HIS A 292 0.52 7.55 16.16
N GLN A 293 -0.25 6.58 16.65
CA GLN A 293 -1.21 5.82 15.83
C GLN A 293 -2.28 6.74 15.19
N ARG A 294 -2.84 7.68 15.96
CA ARG A 294 -3.77 8.68 15.43
C ARG A 294 -3.12 9.56 14.36
N GLY A 295 -1.87 9.92 14.52
CA GLY A 295 -1.07 10.65 13.53
C GLY A 295 -0.94 9.86 12.22
N MET A 296 -0.65 8.57 12.29
CA MET A 296 -0.59 7.69 11.12
C MET A 296 -1.93 7.62 10.38
N TYR A 297 -3.05 7.42 11.10
CA TYR A 297 -4.37 7.44 10.47
C TYR A 297 -4.76 8.81 9.91
N ALA A 298 -4.26 9.91 10.50
CA ALA A 298 -4.44 11.25 9.95
C ALA A 298 -3.66 11.43 8.64
N ALA A 299 -2.44 10.88 8.55
CA ALA A 299 -1.66 10.85 7.30
C ALA A 299 -2.35 10.03 6.20
N LEU A 300 -2.96 8.89 6.53
CA LEU A 300 -3.77 8.11 5.57
C LEU A 300 -4.98 8.90 5.06
N ARG A 301 -5.63 9.68 5.91
CA ARG A 301 -6.71 10.58 5.46
C ARG A 301 -6.19 11.70 4.56
N ALA A 302 -5.01 12.27 4.86
CA ALA A 302 -4.36 13.26 3.99
C ALA A 302 -3.98 12.66 2.63
N TRP A 303 -3.59 11.37 2.60
CA TRP A 303 -3.40 10.62 1.35
C TRP A 303 -4.69 10.57 0.52
N ALA A 304 -5.82 10.15 1.12
CA ALA A 304 -7.10 10.11 0.41
C ALA A 304 -7.53 11.48 -0.12
N VAL A 305 -7.28 12.56 0.63
CA VAL A 305 -7.50 13.93 0.15
C VAL A 305 -6.58 14.26 -1.03
N THR A 306 -5.34 13.72 -1.03
CA THR A 306 -4.41 13.90 -2.16
C THR A 306 -4.94 13.21 -3.42
N ASP A 307 -5.40 11.96 -3.32
CA ASP A 307 -5.96 11.24 -4.46
C ASP A 307 -7.16 11.99 -5.06
N LEU A 308 -8.07 12.50 -4.22
CA LEU A 308 -9.23 13.30 -4.67
C LEU A 308 -8.81 14.61 -5.33
N ALA A 309 -7.83 15.32 -4.77
CA ALA A 309 -7.34 16.56 -5.35
C ALA A 309 -6.62 16.34 -6.69
N VAL A 310 -5.83 15.26 -6.78
CA VAL A 310 -5.16 14.87 -8.02
C VAL A 310 -6.20 14.54 -9.10
N LEU A 311 -7.25 13.80 -8.79
CA LEU A 311 -8.37 13.58 -9.73
C LEU A 311 -9.03 14.89 -10.14
N ALA A 312 -9.33 15.77 -9.20
CA ALA A 312 -9.97 17.05 -9.49
C ALA A 312 -9.11 17.97 -10.37
N VAL A 313 -7.79 17.89 -10.26
CA VAL A 313 -6.87 18.71 -11.03
C VAL A 313 -6.64 18.14 -12.43
N PHE A 314 -6.47 16.84 -12.57
CA PHE A 314 -5.97 16.23 -13.79
C PHE A 314 -7.01 15.41 -14.57
N ALA A 315 -8.09 14.92 -13.94
CA ALA A 315 -9.10 14.09 -14.59
C ALA A 315 -10.42 14.84 -14.93
N LEU A 316 -10.65 16.02 -14.36
CA LEU A 316 -11.76 16.93 -14.71
C LEU A 316 -11.32 17.88 -15.81
#